data_b916806811c588399edeed4bd3eb67ed
#
_entry.id   b916806811c588399edeed4bd3eb67ed
#
_cell.length_a   1.000
_cell.length_b   1.000
_cell.length_c   1.000
_cell.angle_alpha   90.00
_cell.angle_beta   90.00
_cell.angle_gamma   90.00
#
_symmetry.space_group_name_H-M   'P 1'
#
loop_
_entity.id
_entity.type
_entity.pdbx_description
1 polymer ?
#
loop_
_entity_poly.entity_id
_entity_poly.type
_entity_poly.pdbx_seq_one_letter_code
_entity_poly.pdbx_strand_id
1 'polypeptide(L)'
;ERLLFDLYDQDGMAIARMMSDAKNGKMSLNNSVMVELRKLFSSYRCDDNTLLSVIHSVFQESGYLIDPHTAIGLDAARKCRACVDTPMVALATAHPAKFPEAITRAGFDADPKLPEHMSDLFELNERYTVLGNDRADIENFIAEAIKR
;
A
#
# COMPACT_ATOMS: atom_id res chain seq x y z
N GLU A 1 10.80 -4.89 1.46
CA GLU A 1 12.05 -5.19 2.19
C GLU A 1 12.00 -6.53 2.92
N ARG A 2 11.01 -6.80 3.80
CA ARG A 2 10.94 -8.03 4.62
C ARG A 2 10.99 -9.31 3.80
N LEU A 3 10.21 -9.43 2.74
CA LEU A 3 10.27 -10.58 1.83
C LEU A 3 11.66 -10.76 1.21
N LEU A 4 12.29 -9.67 0.77
CA LEU A 4 13.65 -9.73 0.23
C LEU A 4 14.67 -10.13 1.31
N PHE A 5 14.51 -9.65 2.53
CA PHE A 5 15.35 -10.05 3.65
C PHE A 5 15.32 -11.57 3.87
N ASP A 6 14.13 -12.17 3.86
CA ASP A 6 13.98 -13.62 3.98
C ASP A 6 14.59 -14.38 2.79
N LEU A 7 14.39 -13.86 1.56
CA LEU A 7 14.92 -14.46 0.34
C LEU A 7 16.44 -14.30 0.15
N TYR A 8 17.07 -13.41 0.93
CA TYR A 8 18.52 -13.21 1.01
C TYR A 8 19.10 -13.77 2.32
N ASP A 9 18.50 -14.83 2.86
CA ASP A 9 18.97 -15.54 4.06
C ASP A 9 19.20 -14.60 5.26
N GLN A 10 18.36 -13.56 5.38
CA GLN A 10 18.39 -12.57 6.45
C GLN A 10 19.66 -11.69 6.46
N ASP A 11 20.35 -11.57 5.31
CA ASP A 11 21.49 -10.67 5.16
C ASP A 11 21.03 -9.19 5.11
N GLY A 12 21.02 -8.56 6.28
CA GLY A 12 20.66 -7.14 6.42
C GLY A 12 21.59 -6.19 5.65
N MET A 13 22.86 -6.54 5.47
CA MET A 13 23.81 -5.71 4.71
C MET A 13 23.52 -5.75 3.22
N ALA A 14 23.16 -6.91 2.68
CA ALA A 14 22.73 -7.03 1.28
C ALA A 14 21.47 -6.21 1.03
N ILE A 15 20.49 -6.26 1.94
CA ILE A 15 19.26 -5.48 1.82
C ILE A 15 19.53 -3.98 1.94
N ALA A 16 20.36 -3.53 2.87
CA ALA A 16 20.70 -2.13 3.02
C ALA A 16 21.36 -1.55 1.75
N ARG A 17 22.30 -2.30 1.13
CA ARG A 17 22.90 -1.92 -0.15
C ARG A 17 21.87 -1.84 -1.26
N MET A 18 21.02 -2.86 -1.39
CA MET A 18 19.96 -2.90 -2.40
C MET A 18 18.98 -1.72 -2.26
N MET A 19 18.58 -1.36 -1.05
CA MET A 19 17.70 -0.21 -0.81
C MET A 19 18.40 1.11 -1.11
N SER A 20 19.71 1.21 -0.85
CA SER A 20 20.51 2.37 -1.24
C SER A 20 20.59 2.52 -2.76
N ASP A 21 20.84 1.42 -3.47
CA ASP A 21 20.90 1.41 -4.95
C ASP A 21 19.53 1.73 -5.56
N ALA A 22 18.45 1.25 -4.97
CA ALA A 22 17.07 1.53 -5.40
C ALA A 22 16.74 3.03 -5.34
N LYS A 23 17.23 3.76 -4.33
CA LYS A 23 17.10 5.23 -4.24
C LYS A 23 17.77 5.96 -5.42
N ASN A 24 18.79 5.35 -6.02
CA ASN A 24 19.49 5.84 -7.20
C ASN A 24 18.93 5.29 -8.53
N GLY A 25 17.73 4.71 -8.49
CA GLY A 25 17.05 4.12 -9.65
C GLY A 25 17.66 2.80 -10.13
N LYS A 26 18.50 2.16 -9.33
CA LYS A 26 19.16 0.90 -9.68
C LYS A 26 18.74 -0.17 -8.67
N MET A 27 17.89 -1.08 -9.08
CA MET A 27 17.55 -2.25 -8.27
C MET A 27 17.68 -3.50 -9.13
N SER A 28 18.47 -4.45 -8.67
CA SER A 28 18.67 -5.72 -9.34
C SER A 28 18.56 -6.86 -8.33
N LEU A 29 17.81 -7.89 -8.68
CA LEU A 29 17.70 -9.10 -7.87
C LEU A 29 18.45 -10.24 -8.54
N ASN A 30 19.04 -11.13 -7.74
CA ASN A 30 19.68 -12.33 -8.23
C ASN A 30 18.66 -13.25 -8.92
N ASN A 31 19.07 -13.95 -9.96
CA ASN A 31 18.19 -14.86 -10.69
C ASN A 31 17.57 -15.95 -9.79
N SER A 32 18.33 -16.51 -8.85
CA SER A 32 17.84 -17.49 -7.89
C SER A 32 16.71 -16.92 -7.02
N VAL A 33 16.88 -15.71 -6.50
CA VAL A 33 15.86 -15.00 -5.73
C VAL A 33 14.61 -14.72 -6.57
N MET A 34 14.78 -14.31 -7.83
CA MET A 34 13.67 -14.11 -8.75
C MET A 34 12.88 -15.38 -9.03
N VAL A 35 13.54 -16.54 -9.12
CA VAL A 35 12.89 -17.83 -9.27
C VAL A 35 12.02 -18.16 -8.06
N GLU A 36 12.55 -18.01 -6.84
CA GLU A 36 11.78 -18.27 -5.62
C GLU A 36 10.61 -17.28 -5.45
N LEU A 37 10.86 -16.00 -5.71
CA LEU A 37 9.83 -14.97 -5.64
C LEU A 37 8.66 -15.25 -6.58
N ARG A 38 8.92 -15.67 -7.82
CA ARG A 38 7.89 -15.98 -8.80
C ARG A 38 7.07 -17.23 -8.51
N LYS A 39 7.50 -18.10 -7.61
CA LYS A 39 6.69 -19.24 -7.15
C LYS A 39 5.50 -18.79 -6.29
N LEU A 40 5.65 -17.67 -5.57
CA LEU A 40 4.68 -17.20 -4.59
C LEU A 40 3.96 -15.92 -5.03
N PHE A 41 4.62 -15.09 -5.87
CA PHE A 41 4.14 -13.77 -6.21
C PHE A 41 4.12 -13.55 -7.72
N SER A 42 3.08 -12.89 -8.18
CA SER A 42 3.02 -12.23 -9.48
C SER A 42 2.83 -10.73 -9.28
N SER A 43 3.19 -9.93 -10.28
CA SER A 43 3.00 -8.49 -10.24
C SER A 43 2.33 -8.01 -11.51
N TYR A 44 1.57 -6.95 -11.36
CA TYR A 44 0.90 -6.28 -12.45
C TYR A 44 1.03 -4.76 -12.29
N ARG A 45 1.08 -4.05 -13.41
CA ARG A 45 1.12 -2.60 -13.44
C ARG A 45 -0.22 -2.05 -13.91
N CYS A 46 -0.81 -1.16 -13.11
CA CYS A 46 -2.00 -0.40 -13.45
C CYS A 46 -1.60 1.06 -13.66
N ASP A 47 -2.02 1.69 -14.75
CA ASP A 47 -1.85 3.12 -14.96
C ASP A 47 -3.02 3.92 -14.39
N ASP A 48 -2.85 5.26 -14.30
CA ASP A 48 -3.83 6.14 -13.69
C ASP A 48 -5.19 6.10 -14.39
N ASN A 49 -5.23 6.03 -15.71
CA ASN A 49 -6.50 6.00 -16.45
C ASN A 49 -7.27 4.72 -16.17
N THR A 50 -6.57 3.58 -16.15
CA THR A 50 -7.16 2.29 -15.79
C THR A 50 -7.66 2.31 -14.36
N LEU A 51 -6.85 2.82 -13.42
CA LEU A 51 -7.22 2.97 -12.00
C LEU A 51 -8.52 3.75 -11.83
N LEU A 52 -8.62 4.93 -12.46
CA LEU A 52 -9.83 5.77 -12.39
C LEU A 52 -11.06 5.06 -12.98
N SER A 53 -10.88 4.35 -14.09
CA SER A 53 -11.94 3.55 -14.71
C SER A 53 -12.39 2.40 -13.80
N VAL A 54 -11.48 1.76 -13.07
CA VAL A 54 -11.83 0.71 -12.11
C VAL A 54 -12.62 1.26 -10.94
N ILE A 55 -12.24 2.40 -10.36
CA ILE A 55 -13.01 3.06 -9.30
C ILE A 55 -14.44 3.29 -9.78
N HIS A 56 -14.59 3.89 -10.97
CA HIS A 56 -15.89 4.19 -11.54
C HIS A 56 -16.73 2.92 -11.77
N SER A 57 -16.18 1.90 -12.42
CA SER A 57 -16.91 0.66 -12.74
C SER A 57 -17.35 -0.10 -11.50
N VAL A 58 -16.49 -0.21 -10.47
CA VAL A 58 -16.84 -0.88 -9.22
C VAL A 58 -18.00 -0.18 -8.52
N PHE A 59 -18.01 1.15 -8.52
CA PHE A 59 -19.11 1.88 -7.96
C PHE A 59 -20.41 1.65 -8.73
N GLN A 60 -20.37 1.66 -10.06
CA GLN A 60 -21.56 1.39 -10.91
C GLN A 60 -22.11 -0.03 -10.70
N GLU A 61 -21.22 -1.01 -10.53
CA GLU A 61 -21.58 -2.41 -10.37
C GLU A 61 -22.12 -2.74 -8.98
N SER A 62 -21.59 -2.10 -7.93
CA SER A 62 -21.83 -2.51 -6.54
C SER A 62 -22.33 -1.40 -5.60
N GLY A 63 -22.28 -0.13 -6.02
CA GLY A 63 -22.50 1.01 -5.14
C GLY A 63 -21.36 1.26 -4.13
N TYR A 64 -20.30 0.47 -4.18
CA TYR A 64 -19.18 0.59 -3.24
C TYR A 64 -18.05 1.43 -3.81
N LEU A 65 -17.73 2.54 -3.15
CA LEU A 65 -16.64 3.43 -3.56
C LEU A 65 -15.32 2.93 -2.97
N ILE A 66 -14.38 2.56 -3.83
CA ILE A 66 -13.06 2.07 -3.44
C ILE A 66 -11.99 3.15 -3.56
N ASP A 67 -10.93 3.03 -2.77
CA ASP A 67 -9.76 3.90 -2.86
C ASP A 67 -8.83 3.51 -4.04
N PRO A 68 -7.91 4.40 -4.47
CA PRO A 68 -7.01 4.14 -5.58
C PRO A 68 -6.13 2.90 -5.43
N HIS A 69 -5.67 2.60 -4.23
CA HIS A 69 -4.81 1.43 -3.98
C HIS A 69 -5.60 0.13 -4.10
N THR A 70 -6.82 0.12 -3.59
CA THR A 70 -7.75 -1.01 -3.75
C THR A 70 -8.09 -1.22 -5.22
N ALA A 71 -8.27 -0.14 -6.00
CA ALA A 71 -8.52 -0.24 -7.45
C ALA A 71 -7.37 -0.89 -8.21
N ILE A 72 -6.12 -0.54 -7.89
CA ILE A 72 -4.93 -1.18 -8.47
C ILE A 72 -4.89 -2.67 -8.11
N GLY A 73 -5.12 -3.00 -6.84
CA GLY A 73 -5.16 -4.39 -6.37
C GLY A 73 -6.23 -5.22 -7.06
N LEU A 74 -7.42 -4.64 -7.26
CA LEU A 74 -8.53 -5.30 -7.93
C LEU A 74 -8.27 -5.50 -9.43
N ASP A 75 -7.70 -4.50 -10.12
CA ASP A 75 -7.31 -4.65 -11.54
C ASP A 75 -6.25 -5.74 -11.70
N ALA A 76 -5.23 -5.74 -10.85
CA ALA A 76 -4.22 -6.79 -10.83
C ALA A 76 -4.82 -8.17 -10.56
N ALA A 77 -5.72 -8.28 -9.58
CA ALA A 77 -6.40 -9.52 -9.24
C ALA A 77 -7.23 -10.06 -10.42
N ARG A 78 -7.98 -9.19 -11.09
CA ARG A 78 -8.78 -9.56 -12.29
C ARG A 78 -7.89 -10.08 -13.42
N LYS A 79 -6.73 -9.48 -13.66
CA LYS A 79 -5.81 -9.83 -14.75
C LYS A 79 -4.89 -11.01 -14.43
N CYS A 80 -4.54 -11.20 -13.17
CA CYS A 80 -3.68 -12.30 -12.73
C CYS A 80 -4.45 -13.56 -12.31
N ARG A 81 -5.78 -13.53 -12.33
CA ARG A 81 -6.59 -14.68 -11.93
C ARG A 81 -6.43 -15.86 -12.88
N ALA A 82 -5.84 -16.95 -12.38
CA ALA A 82 -5.59 -18.16 -13.17
C ALA A 82 -6.77 -19.13 -13.20
N CYS A 83 -7.62 -19.14 -12.16
CA CYS A 83 -8.73 -20.08 -12.02
C CYS A 83 -9.99 -19.34 -11.55
N VAL A 84 -11.10 -19.59 -12.23
CA VAL A 84 -12.40 -18.94 -11.90
C VAL A 84 -13.05 -19.53 -10.65
N ASP A 85 -12.74 -20.79 -10.32
CA ASP A 85 -13.31 -21.49 -9.17
C ASP A 85 -12.57 -21.15 -7.85
N THR A 86 -11.36 -20.57 -7.95
CA THR A 86 -10.60 -20.15 -6.78
C THR A 86 -11.01 -18.71 -6.40
N PRO A 87 -11.48 -18.47 -5.16
CA PRO A 87 -11.76 -17.13 -4.70
C PRO A 87 -10.51 -16.24 -4.76
N MET A 88 -10.68 -15.06 -5.35
CA MET A 88 -9.63 -14.02 -5.37
C MET A 88 -9.99 -12.95 -4.34
N VAL A 89 -9.08 -12.71 -3.40
CA VAL A 89 -9.26 -11.71 -2.34
C VAL A 89 -8.39 -10.49 -2.67
N ALA A 90 -9.03 -9.35 -2.91
CA ALA A 90 -8.35 -8.07 -3.02
C ALA A 90 -8.45 -7.33 -1.67
N LEU A 91 -7.30 -6.88 -1.15
CA LEU A 91 -7.28 -6.16 0.13
C LEU A 91 -7.65 -4.68 -0.08
N ALA A 92 -8.67 -4.21 0.63
CA ALA A 92 -9.01 -2.80 0.73
C ALA A 92 -8.08 -2.13 1.74
N THR A 93 -7.02 -1.50 1.26
CA THR A 93 -5.89 -1.03 2.07
C THR A 93 -6.03 0.39 2.59
N ALA A 94 -7.00 1.17 2.08
CA ALA A 94 -7.26 2.53 2.51
C ALA A 94 -8.74 2.90 2.33
N HIS A 95 -9.11 4.06 2.87
CA HIS A 95 -10.45 4.62 2.70
C HIS A 95 -10.42 5.71 1.59
N PRO A 96 -11.45 5.79 0.72
CA PRO A 96 -11.49 6.78 -0.37
C PRO A 96 -11.42 8.24 0.11
N ALA A 97 -11.88 8.56 1.31
CA ALA A 97 -11.77 9.90 1.90
C ALA A 97 -10.33 10.40 2.07
N LYS A 98 -9.33 9.53 2.00
CA LYS A 98 -7.90 9.92 1.99
C LYS A 98 -7.42 10.45 0.64
N PHE A 99 -8.20 10.26 -0.42
CA PHE A 99 -7.78 10.53 -1.80
C PHE A 99 -8.88 11.26 -2.59
N PRO A 100 -9.39 12.40 -2.10
CA PRO A 100 -10.52 13.10 -2.71
C PRO A 100 -10.25 13.49 -4.17
N GLU A 101 -9.02 13.91 -4.48
CA GLU A 101 -8.64 14.26 -5.86
C GLU A 101 -8.80 13.10 -6.84
N ALA A 102 -8.38 11.89 -6.45
CA ALA A 102 -8.52 10.70 -7.30
C ALA A 102 -9.99 10.32 -7.49
N ILE A 103 -10.81 10.50 -6.47
CA ILE A 103 -12.24 10.22 -6.52
C ILE A 103 -12.95 11.23 -7.46
N THR A 104 -12.62 12.51 -7.36
CA THR A 104 -13.13 13.54 -8.29
C THR A 104 -12.71 13.22 -9.73
N ARG A 105 -11.45 12.88 -9.97
CA ARG A 105 -10.96 12.48 -11.31
C ARG A 105 -11.63 11.22 -11.84
N ALA A 106 -12.12 10.33 -10.97
CA ALA A 106 -12.90 9.15 -11.35
C ALA A 106 -14.37 9.49 -11.70
N GLY A 107 -14.78 10.77 -11.65
CA GLY A 107 -16.09 11.25 -12.07
C GLY A 107 -17.12 11.36 -10.96
N PHE A 108 -16.69 11.49 -9.71
CA PHE A 108 -17.58 11.69 -8.57
C PHE A 108 -17.50 13.13 -8.05
N ASP A 109 -18.64 13.82 -8.01
CA ASP A 109 -18.73 15.25 -7.67
C ASP A 109 -18.66 15.57 -6.18
N ALA A 110 -18.68 14.56 -5.30
CA ALA A 110 -18.70 14.74 -3.85
C ALA A 110 -17.47 14.13 -3.19
N ASP A 111 -16.90 14.83 -2.22
CA ASP A 111 -15.87 14.29 -1.36
C ASP A 111 -16.39 13.05 -0.60
N PRO A 112 -15.65 11.96 -0.59
CA PRO A 112 -16.02 10.77 0.15
C PRO A 112 -16.13 11.08 1.64
N LYS A 113 -17.26 10.74 2.26
CA LYS A 113 -17.46 10.94 3.69
C LYS A 113 -16.50 10.06 4.49
N LEU A 114 -16.01 10.58 5.60
CA LEU A 114 -15.31 9.78 6.60
C LEU A 114 -16.23 8.66 7.14
N PRO A 115 -15.65 7.52 7.58
CA PRO A 115 -16.41 6.54 8.34
C PRO A 115 -17.08 7.19 9.56
N GLU A 116 -18.28 6.74 9.92
CA GLU A 116 -19.07 7.34 11.00
C GLU A 116 -18.30 7.47 12.33
N HIS A 117 -17.53 6.42 12.68
CA HIS A 117 -16.70 6.40 13.89
C HIS A 117 -15.46 7.31 13.83
N MET A 118 -15.21 7.99 12.71
CA MET A 118 -14.12 8.94 12.49
C MET A 118 -14.65 10.28 11.96
N SER A 119 -15.94 10.56 12.10
CA SER A 119 -16.57 11.76 11.53
C SER A 119 -15.99 13.07 12.06
N ASP A 120 -15.45 13.07 13.27
CA ASP A 120 -14.81 14.20 13.96
C ASP A 120 -13.29 14.28 13.76
N LEU A 121 -12.70 13.41 12.92
CA LEU A 121 -11.24 13.28 12.78
C LEU A 121 -10.54 14.62 12.52
N PHE A 122 -11.13 15.48 11.70
CA PHE A 122 -10.54 16.79 11.34
C PHE A 122 -10.78 17.87 12.39
N GLU A 123 -11.61 17.61 13.41
CA GLU A 123 -11.86 18.50 14.54
C GLU A 123 -10.96 18.18 15.74
N LEU A 124 -10.33 17.01 15.71
CA LEU A 124 -9.44 16.55 16.79
C LEU A 124 -8.10 17.28 16.76
N ASN A 125 -7.59 17.61 17.94
CA ASN A 125 -6.23 18.13 18.07
C ASN A 125 -5.20 17.03 17.76
N GLU A 126 -4.23 17.35 16.90
CA GLU A 126 -3.10 16.46 16.65
C GLU A 126 -2.26 16.27 17.92
N ARG A 127 -1.91 15.03 18.23
CA ARG A 127 -1.02 14.65 19.33
C ARG A 127 0.16 13.89 18.79
N TYR A 128 1.28 14.58 18.66
CA TYR A 128 2.53 13.98 18.20
C TYR A 128 3.73 14.59 18.93
N THR A 129 4.84 13.89 18.91
CA THR A 129 6.13 14.38 19.38
C THR A 129 7.13 14.31 18.23
N VAL A 130 7.80 15.44 17.96
CA VAL A 130 8.86 15.48 16.96
C VAL A 130 10.14 14.97 17.61
N LEU A 131 10.73 13.94 16.99
CA LEU A 131 12.01 13.36 17.40
C LEU A 131 13.08 13.62 16.34
N GLY A 132 14.34 13.60 16.74
CA GLY A 132 15.46 13.58 15.82
C GLY A 132 15.47 12.29 14.98
N ASN A 133 16.14 12.32 13.82
CA ASN A 133 16.34 11.12 13.01
C ASN A 133 17.51 10.29 13.55
N ASP A 134 17.44 9.96 14.84
CA ASP A 134 18.38 9.09 15.53
C ASP A 134 17.66 7.89 16.13
N ARG A 135 18.20 6.71 15.91
CA ARG A 135 17.59 5.46 16.34
C ARG A 135 17.54 5.35 17.88
N ALA A 136 18.62 5.75 18.55
CA ALA A 136 18.69 5.64 20.01
C ALA A 136 17.69 6.57 20.70
N ASP A 137 17.49 7.76 20.18
CA ASP A 137 16.49 8.72 20.68
C ASP A 137 15.08 8.15 20.55
N ILE A 138 14.78 7.50 19.40
CA ILE A 138 13.47 6.88 19.15
C ILE A 138 13.26 5.69 20.11
N GLU A 139 14.25 4.81 20.26
CA GLU A 139 14.20 3.66 21.18
C GLU A 139 14.00 4.11 22.63
N ASN A 140 14.72 5.14 23.07
CA ASN A 140 14.58 5.71 24.40
C ASN A 140 13.17 6.31 24.62
N PHE A 141 12.67 7.07 23.64
CA PHE A 141 11.33 7.63 23.72
C PHE A 141 10.25 6.55 23.87
N ILE A 142 10.35 5.47 23.09
CA ILE A 142 9.43 4.33 23.19
C ILE A 142 9.54 3.66 24.55
N ALA A 143 10.75 3.40 25.04
CA ALA A 143 10.99 2.77 26.32
C ALA A 143 10.43 3.60 27.51
N GLU A 144 10.49 4.92 27.45
CA GLU A 144 9.89 5.80 28.44
C GLU A 144 8.36 5.85 28.36
N ALA A 145 7.80 5.85 27.14
CA ALA A 145 6.36 5.84 26.95
C ALA A 145 5.68 4.56 27.47
N ILE A 146 6.37 3.40 27.39
CA ILE A 146 5.86 2.12 27.91
C ILE A 146 5.85 2.05 29.42
N LYS A 147 6.71 2.83 30.12
CA LYS A 147 6.78 2.85 31.59
C LYS A 147 5.67 3.67 32.26
N ARG A 148 4.89 4.41 31.47
CA ARG A 148 3.74 5.22 31.92
C ARG A 148 2.44 4.43 31.89
#